data_0aa8c1c2318cd44a55c6c3606888b54a
#
_entry.id   0aa8c1c2318cd44a55c6c3606888b54a
#
_cell.length_a   1.000
_cell.length_b   1.000
_cell.length_c   1.000
_cell.angle_alpha   90.00
_cell.angle_beta   90.00
_cell.angle_gamma   90.00
#
_symmetry.space_group_name_H-M   'P 1'
#
loop_
_entity.id
_entity.type
_entity.pdbx_description
1 polymer ?
#
loop_
_entity_poly.entity_id
_entity_poly.type
_entity_poly.pdbx_seq_one_letter_code
_entity_poly.pdbx_strand_id
1 'polypeptide(L)'
;MDEKSINKSLAELRKLISKRNFLQSIDVIITLKDINMNKQGKIEDFVRLPSGKTKKAKICALVGNESEAGAKAADKIILSSDFEKWKNPREIKKLARQFDYFIAQADMMPQIAQVFGRYFGPINRMPNPKAGAIVPPKANLAPIVEKLRNTATLMANKAPVFQCSIGYEDQTDEELAANIIKVVNSAEHVLPNGKNNLGKVYIKSTMSKKIIL
;
A
#
# COMPACT_ATOMS: atom_id res chain seq x y z
N MET A 1 -10.71 -16.54 10.89
CA MET A 1 -11.70 -15.52 11.37
C MET A 1 -13.04 -15.80 10.72
N ASP A 2 -14.13 -15.71 11.48
CA ASP A 2 -15.46 -15.98 10.95
C ASP A 2 -16.03 -14.71 10.29
N GLU A 3 -16.58 -14.86 9.11
CA GLU A 3 -17.18 -13.76 8.34
C GLU A 3 -18.32 -13.06 9.10
N LYS A 4 -19.09 -13.84 9.88
CA LYS A 4 -20.17 -13.31 10.73
C LYS A 4 -19.66 -12.35 11.82
N SER A 5 -18.51 -12.64 12.43
CA SER A 5 -17.90 -11.75 13.44
C SER A 5 -17.40 -10.45 12.81
N ILE A 6 -16.83 -10.53 11.61
CA ILE A 6 -16.34 -9.36 10.86
C ILE A 6 -17.51 -8.44 10.51
N ASN A 7 -18.60 -8.99 9.98
CA ASN A 7 -19.80 -8.21 9.63
C ASN A 7 -20.44 -7.53 10.85
N LYS A 8 -20.46 -8.20 12.00
CA LYS A 8 -20.93 -7.59 13.25
C LYS A 8 -20.07 -6.40 13.66
N SER A 9 -18.76 -6.55 13.64
CA SER A 9 -17.82 -5.47 13.99
C SER A 9 -17.86 -4.32 12.98
N LEU A 10 -18.09 -4.61 11.69
CA LEU A 10 -18.30 -3.57 10.66
C LEU A 10 -19.59 -2.78 10.91
N ALA A 11 -20.69 -3.45 11.27
CA ALA A 11 -21.95 -2.80 11.62
C ALA A 11 -21.81 -1.90 12.88
N GLU A 12 -21.01 -2.33 13.87
CA GLU A 12 -20.67 -1.50 15.03
C GLU A 12 -19.81 -0.31 14.64
N LEU A 13 -18.83 -0.51 13.76
CA LEU A 13 -17.99 0.57 13.24
C LEU A 13 -18.82 1.64 12.55
N ARG A 14 -19.78 1.24 11.70
CA ARG A 14 -20.66 2.19 10.98
C ARG A 14 -21.46 3.07 11.94
N LYS A 15 -21.88 2.55 13.10
CA LYS A 15 -22.57 3.35 14.14
C LYS A 15 -21.66 4.39 14.79
N LEU A 16 -20.35 4.14 14.82
CA LEU A 16 -19.35 5.05 15.41
C LEU A 16 -18.80 6.05 14.39
N ILE A 17 -19.05 5.87 13.10
CA ILE A 17 -18.60 6.80 12.06
C ILE A 17 -19.45 8.06 12.11
N SER A 18 -18.82 9.19 12.43
CA SER A 18 -19.45 10.50 12.28
C SER A 18 -19.28 11.00 10.86
N LYS A 19 -20.34 11.54 10.27
CA LYS A 19 -20.33 12.14 8.93
C LYS A 19 -19.31 13.28 8.87
N ARG A 20 -18.44 13.28 7.87
CA ARG A 20 -17.41 14.28 7.63
C ARG A 20 -17.50 14.81 6.20
N ASN A 21 -16.82 15.92 5.92
CA ASN A 21 -16.77 16.54 4.58
C ASN A 21 -15.77 15.83 3.65
N PHE A 22 -15.24 14.68 4.03
CA PHE A 22 -14.33 13.86 3.24
C PHE A 22 -14.66 12.38 3.41
N LEU A 23 -14.35 11.59 2.40
CA LEU A 23 -14.54 10.16 2.40
C LEU A 23 -13.50 9.51 3.36
N GLN A 24 -13.99 8.83 4.40
CA GLN A 24 -13.12 8.21 5.40
C GLN A 24 -12.62 6.85 4.93
N SER A 25 -11.32 6.58 5.15
CA SER A 25 -10.77 5.24 4.95
C SER A 25 -11.15 4.32 6.11
N ILE A 26 -11.26 3.04 5.80
CA ILE A 26 -11.36 1.96 6.79
C ILE A 26 -10.03 1.24 6.81
N ASP A 27 -9.42 1.21 7.99
CA ASP A 27 -8.09 0.67 8.21
C ASP A 27 -8.15 -0.58 9.09
N VAL A 28 -7.34 -1.57 8.77
CA VAL A 28 -7.08 -2.75 9.60
C VAL A 28 -5.75 -2.56 10.31
N ILE A 29 -5.74 -2.87 11.60
CA ILE A 29 -4.57 -2.84 12.47
C ILE A 29 -4.40 -4.23 13.07
N ILE A 30 -3.29 -4.88 12.79
CA ILE A 30 -2.97 -6.22 13.29
C ILE A 30 -1.77 -6.09 14.21
N THR A 31 -1.94 -6.42 15.49
CA THR A 31 -0.84 -6.49 16.44
C THR A 31 -0.13 -7.83 16.30
N LEU A 32 1.18 -7.81 16.41
CA LEU A 32 2.02 -9.01 16.31
C LEU A 32 2.52 -9.40 17.70
N LYS A 33 2.62 -10.71 17.96
CA LYS A 33 3.14 -11.29 19.21
C LYS A 33 4.43 -12.02 18.93
N ASP A 34 5.29 -12.08 19.93
CA ASP A 34 6.51 -12.87 19.93
C ASP A 34 7.44 -12.60 18.72
N ILE A 35 7.41 -11.35 18.23
CA ILE A 35 8.25 -10.89 17.12
C ILE A 35 9.20 -9.81 17.62
N ASN A 36 10.49 -10.08 17.49
CA ASN A 36 11.53 -9.09 17.80
C ASN A 36 11.94 -8.37 16.51
N MET A 37 11.42 -7.17 16.30
CA MET A 37 11.68 -6.36 15.11
C MET A 37 13.17 -6.01 14.92
N ASN A 38 13.96 -5.96 16.00
CA ASN A 38 15.40 -5.69 15.91
C ASN A 38 16.17 -6.86 15.30
N LYS A 39 15.70 -8.10 15.50
CA LYS A 39 16.33 -9.32 14.95
C LYS A 39 15.82 -9.68 13.57
N GLN A 40 14.52 -9.53 13.34
CA GLN A 40 13.88 -9.92 12.07
C GLN A 40 13.89 -8.82 11.02
N GLY A 41 14.12 -7.57 11.44
CA GLY A 41 14.10 -6.43 10.55
C GLY A 41 12.69 -6.07 10.05
N LYS A 42 12.65 -5.38 8.92
CA LYS A 42 11.41 -4.91 8.29
C LYS A 42 10.65 -6.09 7.66
N ILE A 43 9.39 -6.28 8.08
CA ILE A 43 8.47 -7.22 7.45
C ILE A 43 7.58 -6.42 6.49
N GLU A 44 7.55 -6.81 5.22
CA GLU A 44 6.80 -6.09 4.17
C GLU A 44 6.17 -7.09 3.20
N ASP A 45 4.88 -6.90 2.95
CA ASP A 45 4.10 -7.64 1.98
C ASP A 45 3.11 -6.74 1.22
N PHE A 46 2.71 -7.18 0.03
CA PHE A 46 1.81 -6.47 -0.86
C PHE A 46 0.61 -7.36 -1.20
N VAL A 47 -0.54 -6.98 -0.68
CA VAL A 47 -1.76 -7.77 -0.77
C VAL A 47 -2.70 -7.17 -1.80
N ARG A 48 -3.05 -7.94 -2.82
CA ARG A 48 -4.11 -7.55 -3.75
C ARG A 48 -5.46 -7.74 -3.10
N LEU A 49 -6.21 -6.65 -2.99
CA LEU A 49 -7.57 -6.64 -2.44
C LEU A 49 -8.56 -7.15 -3.50
N PRO A 50 -9.42 -8.13 -3.19
CA PRO A 50 -10.37 -8.68 -4.14
C PRO A 50 -11.39 -7.64 -4.63
N SER A 51 -11.95 -6.84 -3.73
CA SER A 51 -12.93 -5.81 -4.06
C SER A 51 -12.32 -4.44 -4.38
N GLY A 52 -10.97 -4.34 -4.34
CA GLY A 52 -10.28 -3.08 -4.59
C GLY A 52 -10.58 -1.98 -3.55
N LYS A 53 -10.34 -0.73 -3.96
CA LYS A 53 -10.64 0.48 -3.17
C LYS A 53 -11.37 1.48 -4.04
N THR A 54 -12.36 2.18 -3.50
CA THR A 54 -13.09 3.24 -4.21
C THR A 54 -12.16 4.35 -4.67
N LYS A 55 -11.33 4.87 -3.78
CA LYS A 55 -10.30 5.83 -4.14
C LYS A 55 -9.07 5.11 -4.65
N LYS A 56 -8.85 5.20 -5.95
CA LYS A 56 -7.70 4.60 -6.62
C LYS A 56 -6.39 5.24 -6.16
N ALA A 57 -5.37 4.43 -5.91
CA ALA A 57 -4.03 4.89 -5.59
C ALA A 57 -3.42 5.66 -6.77
N LYS A 58 -2.74 6.75 -6.48
CA LYS A 58 -2.01 7.55 -7.48
C LYS A 58 -0.65 6.89 -7.77
N ILE A 59 -0.35 6.73 -9.04
CA ILE A 59 0.84 6.02 -9.50
C ILE A 59 1.68 6.90 -10.39
N CYS A 60 2.97 6.97 -10.11
CA CYS A 60 3.96 7.66 -10.93
C CYS A 60 4.89 6.63 -11.59
N ALA A 61 5.10 6.75 -12.89
CA ALA A 61 6.02 5.91 -13.67
C ALA A 61 7.35 6.63 -13.87
N LEU A 62 8.45 5.95 -13.54
CA LEU A 62 9.84 6.38 -13.73
C LEU A 62 10.44 5.50 -14.82
N VAL A 63 10.43 5.96 -16.05
CA VAL A 63 10.75 5.14 -17.24
C VAL A 63 11.74 5.81 -18.18
N GLY A 64 12.39 5.02 -19.01
CA GLY A 64 13.19 5.52 -20.11
C GLY A 64 12.30 6.04 -21.25
N ASN A 65 12.89 6.83 -22.14
CA ASN A 65 12.19 7.45 -23.26
C ASN A 65 11.50 6.42 -24.18
N GLU A 66 12.04 5.21 -24.27
CA GLU A 66 11.49 4.11 -25.09
C GLU A 66 10.17 3.56 -24.54
N SER A 67 9.91 3.71 -23.26
CA SER A 67 8.73 3.14 -22.57
C SER A 67 7.62 4.16 -22.32
N GLU A 68 7.75 5.38 -22.83
CA GLU A 68 6.79 6.46 -22.63
C GLU A 68 5.38 6.08 -23.12
N ALA A 69 5.29 5.47 -24.30
CA ALA A 69 4.00 5.06 -24.90
C ALA A 69 3.25 4.05 -24.02
N GLY A 70 3.96 3.09 -23.40
CA GLY A 70 3.40 2.10 -22.48
C GLY A 70 3.04 2.67 -21.10
N ALA A 71 3.58 3.81 -20.74
CA ALA A 71 3.41 4.43 -19.42
C ALA A 71 2.17 5.32 -19.28
N LYS A 72 1.43 5.57 -20.38
CA LYS A 72 0.23 6.44 -20.41
C LYS A 72 -0.87 6.08 -19.39
N ALA A 73 -0.89 4.85 -18.92
CA ALA A 73 -1.83 4.40 -17.89
C ALA A 73 -1.53 4.94 -16.48
N ALA A 74 -0.30 5.42 -16.23
CA ALA A 74 0.09 6.04 -14.96
C ALA A 74 -0.43 7.49 -14.88
N ASP A 75 -0.64 7.96 -13.64
CA ASP A 75 -1.15 9.32 -13.41
C ASP A 75 -0.08 10.40 -13.69
N LYS A 76 1.19 10.05 -13.60
CA LYS A 76 2.33 10.89 -13.97
C LYS A 76 3.46 10.04 -14.51
N ILE A 77 4.15 10.58 -15.52
CA ILE A 77 5.34 9.97 -16.12
C ILE A 77 6.51 10.92 -15.87
N ILE A 78 7.65 10.38 -15.48
CA ILE A 78 8.93 11.09 -15.38
C ILE A 78 9.93 10.29 -16.21
N LEU A 79 10.46 10.90 -17.23
CA LEU A 79 11.43 10.30 -18.12
C LEU A 79 12.84 10.39 -17.55
N SER A 80 13.71 9.46 -17.95
CA SER A 80 15.10 9.45 -17.51
C SER A 80 15.85 10.73 -17.88
N SER A 81 15.52 11.34 -19.02
CA SER A 81 16.06 12.66 -19.44
C SER A 81 15.75 13.79 -18.47
N ASP A 82 14.66 13.65 -17.71
CA ASP A 82 14.23 14.67 -16.76
C ASP A 82 14.80 14.48 -15.35
N PHE A 83 15.46 13.36 -15.06
CA PHE A 83 16.01 13.08 -13.72
C PHE A 83 17.01 14.15 -13.26
N GLU A 84 17.79 14.72 -14.18
CA GLU A 84 18.72 15.80 -13.87
C GLU A 84 18.04 17.11 -13.43
N LYS A 85 16.79 17.31 -13.82
CA LYS A 85 15.98 18.47 -13.41
C LYS A 85 15.52 18.37 -11.95
N TRP A 86 15.41 17.14 -11.40
CA TRP A 86 14.99 16.87 -10.04
C TRP A 86 16.13 17.03 -9.03
N LYS A 87 16.69 18.26 -8.93
CA LYS A 87 17.75 18.60 -7.95
C LYS A 87 17.18 19.22 -6.67
N ASN A 88 15.95 19.75 -6.73
CA ASN A 88 15.35 20.44 -5.60
C ASN A 88 14.74 19.44 -4.58
N PRO A 89 15.27 19.36 -3.34
CA PRO A 89 14.78 18.46 -2.31
C PRO A 89 13.29 18.65 -1.96
N ARG A 90 12.78 19.87 -2.05
CA ARG A 90 11.39 20.19 -1.73
C ARG A 90 10.43 19.59 -2.75
N GLU A 91 10.78 19.67 -4.03
CA GLU A 91 9.97 19.09 -5.13
C GLU A 91 9.93 17.57 -5.08
N ILE A 92 11.09 16.94 -4.81
CA ILE A 92 11.17 15.48 -4.67
C ILE A 92 10.30 15.00 -3.47
N LYS A 93 10.39 15.70 -2.33
CA LYS A 93 9.52 15.38 -1.17
C LYS A 93 8.04 15.58 -1.47
N LYS A 94 7.67 16.62 -2.23
CA LYS A 94 6.30 16.86 -2.66
C LYS A 94 5.84 15.73 -3.59
N LEU A 95 6.65 15.35 -4.57
CA LEU A 95 6.39 14.23 -5.46
C LEU A 95 6.18 12.93 -4.68
N ALA A 96 7.09 12.62 -3.75
CA ALA A 96 7.05 11.42 -2.94
C ALA A 96 5.78 11.28 -2.08
N ARG A 97 5.18 12.40 -1.66
CA ARG A 97 3.93 12.43 -0.89
C ARG A 97 2.67 12.46 -1.75
N GLN A 98 2.79 12.91 -2.99
CA GLN A 98 1.67 13.06 -3.91
C GLN A 98 1.19 11.72 -4.50
N PHE A 99 2.11 10.75 -4.65
CA PHE A 99 1.86 9.45 -5.25
C PHE A 99 2.00 8.32 -4.23
N ASP A 100 1.14 7.31 -4.36
CA ASP A 100 1.11 6.16 -3.47
C ASP A 100 2.11 5.09 -3.87
N TYR A 101 2.25 4.86 -5.16
CA TYR A 101 3.20 3.90 -5.72
C TYR A 101 4.03 4.52 -6.84
N PHE A 102 5.25 4.01 -6.97
CA PHE A 102 6.16 4.34 -8.06
C PHE A 102 6.48 3.06 -8.83
N ILE A 103 6.32 3.10 -10.14
CA ILE A 103 6.76 2.04 -11.06
C ILE A 103 8.08 2.49 -11.66
N ALA A 104 9.03 1.58 -11.73
CA ALA A 104 10.33 1.87 -12.32
C ALA A 104 10.73 0.81 -13.35
N GLN A 105 11.42 1.25 -14.38
CA GLN A 105 12.10 0.36 -15.31
C GLN A 105 13.36 -0.20 -14.66
N ALA A 106 13.60 -1.51 -14.81
CA ALA A 106 14.69 -2.21 -14.13
C ALA A 106 16.06 -1.56 -14.39
N ASP A 107 16.34 -1.20 -15.64
CA ASP A 107 17.60 -0.60 -16.07
C ASP A 107 17.86 0.78 -15.45
N MET A 108 16.77 1.49 -15.08
CA MET A 108 16.84 2.83 -14.51
C MET A 108 16.97 2.83 -12.97
N MET A 109 16.82 1.67 -12.32
CA MET A 109 16.84 1.58 -10.85
C MET A 109 18.09 2.19 -10.19
N PRO A 110 19.33 2.01 -10.71
CA PRO A 110 20.50 2.65 -10.13
C PRO A 110 20.43 4.17 -10.16
N GLN A 111 19.98 4.78 -11.26
CA GLN A 111 19.81 6.22 -11.39
C GLN A 111 18.70 6.74 -10.48
N ILE A 112 17.57 6.03 -10.40
CA ILE A 112 16.46 6.35 -9.50
C ILE A 112 16.94 6.32 -8.04
N ALA A 113 17.74 5.34 -7.67
CA ALA A 113 18.29 5.23 -6.32
C ALA A 113 19.22 6.42 -5.97
N GLN A 114 20.03 6.88 -6.91
CA GLN A 114 20.91 8.05 -6.71
C GLN A 114 20.12 9.34 -6.53
N VAL A 115 19.12 9.59 -7.39
CA VAL A 115 18.37 10.87 -7.41
C VAL A 115 17.27 10.89 -6.33
N PHE A 116 16.48 9.82 -6.22
CA PHE A 116 15.27 9.79 -5.40
C PHE A 116 15.41 8.96 -4.12
N GLY A 117 16.40 8.08 -4.01
CA GLY A 117 16.53 7.11 -2.92
C GLY A 117 16.55 7.74 -1.54
N ARG A 118 17.26 8.86 -1.35
CA ARG A 118 17.31 9.60 -0.09
C ARG A 118 15.96 10.11 0.39
N TYR A 119 15.00 10.31 -0.54
CA TYR A 119 13.67 10.87 -0.24
C TYR A 119 12.58 9.82 -0.22
N PHE A 120 12.65 8.82 -1.11
CA PHE A 120 11.65 7.75 -1.22
C PHE A 120 11.88 6.65 -0.18
N GLY A 121 13.14 6.35 0.14
CA GLY A 121 13.51 5.30 1.11
C GLY A 121 12.85 5.48 2.47
N PRO A 122 13.01 6.63 3.17
CA PRO A 122 12.45 6.84 4.50
C PRO A 122 10.94 6.74 4.60
N ILE A 123 10.22 7.01 3.51
CA ILE A 123 8.75 6.94 3.45
C ILE A 123 8.25 5.65 2.79
N ASN A 124 9.16 4.71 2.51
CA ASN A 124 8.86 3.42 1.89
C ASN A 124 8.08 3.53 0.56
N ARG A 125 8.49 4.49 -0.28
CA ARG A 125 7.91 4.73 -1.61
C ARG A 125 8.84 4.29 -2.76
N MET A 126 9.97 3.66 -2.46
CA MET A 126 10.82 3.09 -3.50
C MET A 126 10.08 1.98 -4.26
N PRO A 127 10.24 1.92 -5.61
CA PRO A 127 9.73 0.80 -6.39
C PRO A 127 10.23 -0.53 -5.83
N ASN A 128 9.30 -1.45 -5.56
CA ASN A 128 9.61 -2.74 -4.93
C ASN A 128 9.26 -3.89 -5.88
N PRO A 129 10.18 -4.84 -6.13
CA PRO A 129 9.92 -5.99 -6.97
C PRO A 129 8.80 -6.88 -6.42
N LYS A 130 8.64 -6.99 -5.09
CA LYS A 130 7.57 -7.77 -4.46
C LYS A 130 6.17 -7.25 -4.82
N ALA A 131 6.04 -5.93 -4.98
CA ALA A 131 4.80 -5.31 -5.44
C ALA A 131 4.56 -5.52 -6.96
N GLY A 132 5.58 -5.95 -7.70
CA GLY A 132 5.58 -5.96 -9.15
C GLY A 132 5.73 -4.55 -9.76
N ALA A 133 6.33 -3.62 -9.00
CA ALA A 133 6.52 -2.23 -9.42
C ALA A 133 7.82 -2.02 -10.23
N ILE A 134 8.60 -3.08 -10.46
CA ILE A 134 9.77 -3.05 -11.34
C ILE A 134 9.41 -3.80 -12.63
N VAL A 135 9.62 -3.14 -13.74
CA VAL A 135 9.21 -3.63 -15.07
C VAL A 135 10.40 -3.71 -16.02
N PRO A 136 10.41 -4.66 -16.95
CA PRO A 136 11.39 -4.67 -18.04
C PRO A 136 11.15 -3.50 -19.00
N PRO A 137 12.16 -3.13 -19.81
CA PRO A 137 12.02 -2.12 -20.85
C PRO A 137 10.92 -2.52 -21.85
N LYS A 138 10.23 -1.51 -22.38
CA LYS A 138 9.13 -1.67 -23.36
C LYS A 138 7.90 -2.46 -22.88
N ALA A 139 7.76 -2.69 -21.56
CA ALA A 139 6.59 -3.35 -21.00
C ALA A 139 5.35 -2.45 -21.07
N ASN A 140 4.18 -3.08 -21.26
CA ASN A 140 2.90 -2.39 -21.08
C ASN A 140 2.61 -2.23 -19.60
N LEU A 141 2.52 -0.99 -19.13
CA LEU A 141 2.29 -0.69 -17.70
C LEU A 141 0.81 -0.76 -17.29
N ALA A 142 -0.14 -0.78 -18.22
CA ALA A 142 -1.56 -0.76 -17.92
C ALA A 142 -2.00 -1.85 -16.91
N PRO A 143 -1.67 -3.16 -17.11
CA PRO A 143 -2.07 -4.20 -16.17
C PRO A 143 -1.39 -4.08 -14.81
N ILE A 144 -0.16 -3.53 -14.78
CA ILE A 144 0.61 -3.34 -13.55
C ILE A 144 0.03 -2.18 -12.72
N VAL A 145 -0.32 -1.09 -13.40
CA VAL A 145 -1.00 0.07 -12.79
C VAL A 145 -2.32 -0.36 -12.18
N GLU A 146 -3.14 -1.13 -12.88
CA GLU A 146 -4.41 -1.63 -12.37
C GLU A 146 -4.23 -2.55 -11.16
N LYS A 147 -3.23 -3.44 -11.21
CA LYS A 147 -2.86 -4.29 -10.08
C LYS A 147 -2.46 -3.47 -8.86
N LEU A 148 -1.58 -2.49 -9.02
CA LEU A 148 -1.09 -1.66 -7.92
C LEU A 148 -2.18 -0.76 -7.32
N ARG A 149 -3.15 -0.29 -8.12
CA ARG A 149 -4.31 0.48 -7.62
C ARG A 149 -5.14 -0.28 -6.60
N ASN A 150 -5.21 -1.61 -6.73
CA ASN A 150 -5.96 -2.50 -5.85
C ASN A 150 -5.08 -3.20 -4.81
N THR A 151 -3.84 -2.76 -4.62
CA THR A 151 -2.90 -3.36 -3.68
C THR A 151 -2.88 -2.58 -2.37
N ALA A 152 -2.89 -3.29 -1.24
CA ALA A 152 -2.61 -2.76 0.08
C ALA A 152 -1.20 -3.19 0.51
N THR A 153 -0.47 -2.29 1.15
CA THR A 153 0.86 -2.59 1.68
C THR A 153 0.74 -2.95 3.15
N LEU A 154 1.16 -4.16 3.52
CA LEU A 154 1.36 -4.59 4.90
C LEU A 154 2.81 -4.33 5.27
N MET A 155 3.04 -3.53 6.30
CA MET A 155 4.38 -3.21 6.73
C MET A 155 4.47 -3.07 8.24
N ALA A 156 5.42 -3.82 8.83
CA ALA A 156 5.89 -3.62 10.18
C ALA A 156 7.38 -3.24 10.13
N ASN A 157 7.74 -2.12 10.72
CA ASN A 157 9.10 -1.60 10.65
C ASN A 157 9.74 -1.57 12.05
N LYS A 158 9.38 -0.59 12.89
CA LYS A 158 9.89 -0.44 14.28
C LYS A 158 8.98 -1.08 15.31
N ALA A 159 7.68 -0.98 15.12
CA ALA A 159 6.67 -1.55 15.99
C ALA A 159 6.14 -2.87 15.40
N PRO A 160 5.84 -3.87 16.25
CA PRO A 160 5.27 -5.14 15.82
C PRO A 160 3.77 -4.98 15.52
N VAL A 161 3.45 -4.15 14.52
CA VAL A 161 2.07 -3.83 14.13
C VAL A 161 2.01 -3.64 12.63
N PHE A 162 1.08 -4.32 11.96
CA PHE A 162 0.68 -4.01 10.60
C PHE A 162 -0.47 -3.01 10.61
N GLN A 163 -0.40 -2.03 9.73
CA GLN A 163 -1.46 -1.06 9.52
C GLN A 163 -1.67 -0.89 8.01
N CYS A 164 -2.88 -1.10 7.53
CA CYS A 164 -3.20 -0.87 6.13
C CYS A 164 -4.65 -0.42 5.94
N SER A 165 -4.87 0.41 4.94
CA SER A 165 -6.21 0.77 4.49
C SER A 165 -6.74 -0.34 3.58
N ILE A 166 -7.95 -0.81 3.89
CA ILE A 166 -8.64 -1.91 3.17
C ILE A 166 -9.75 -1.41 2.26
N GLY A 167 -10.23 -0.20 2.47
CA GLY A 167 -11.33 0.38 1.70
C GLY A 167 -11.78 1.72 2.26
N TYR A 168 -12.97 2.10 1.89
CA TYR A 168 -13.60 3.37 2.28
C TYR A 168 -15.03 3.14 2.78
N GLU A 169 -15.60 4.15 3.45
CA GLU A 169 -16.92 4.08 4.08
C GLU A 169 -18.09 3.90 3.09
N ASP A 170 -17.89 4.19 1.81
CA ASP A 170 -18.87 4.03 0.73
C ASP A 170 -18.98 2.59 0.20
N GLN A 171 -18.04 1.71 0.54
CA GLN A 171 -18.06 0.30 0.14
C GLN A 171 -19.03 -0.53 1.00
N THR A 172 -19.51 -1.62 0.44
CA THR A 172 -20.41 -2.56 1.16
C THR A 172 -19.65 -3.32 2.24
N ASP A 173 -20.39 -3.82 3.25
CA ASP A 173 -19.76 -4.59 4.33
C ASP A 173 -19.20 -5.93 3.82
N GLU A 174 -19.81 -6.51 2.80
CA GLU A 174 -19.34 -7.74 2.15
C GLU A 174 -17.99 -7.52 1.45
N GLU A 175 -17.84 -6.41 0.70
CA GLU A 175 -16.58 -6.04 0.05
C GLU A 175 -15.46 -5.80 1.05
N LEU A 176 -15.79 -5.09 2.14
CA LEU A 176 -14.84 -4.83 3.22
C LEU A 176 -14.45 -6.11 3.96
N ALA A 177 -15.42 -7.01 4.23
CA ALA A 177 -15.13 -8.29 4.87
C ALA A 177 -14.21 -9.17 4.01
N ALA A 178 -14.45 -9.25 2.71
CA ALA A 178 -13.57 -9.98 1.79
C ALA A 178 -12.14 -9.41 1.79
N ASN A 179 -12.00 -8.08 1.81
CA ASN A 179 -10.70 -7.41 1.91
C ASN A 179 -10.01 -7.69 3.25
N ILE A 180 -10.74 -7.67 4.38
CA ILE A 180 -10.21 -7.99 5.72
C ILE A 180 -9.67 -9.40 5.76
N ILE A 181 -10.46 -10.38 5.33
CA ILE A 181 -10.08 -11.80 5.32
C ILE A 181 -8.80 -11.99 4.50
N LYS A 182 -8.74 -11.38 3.33
CA LYS A 182 -7.56 -11.49 2.46
C LYS A 182 -6.30 -10.91 3.12
N VAL A 183 -6.43 -9.74 3.78
CA VAL A 183 -5.32 -9.07 4.47
C VAL A 183 -4.84 -9.90 5.67
N VAL A 184 -5.75 -10.44 6.47
CA VAL A 184 -5.38 -11.27 7.64
C VAL A 184 -4.69 -12.57 7.19
N ASN A 185 -5.22 -13.25 6.18
CA ASN A 185 -4.61 -14.46 5.64
C ASN A 185 -3.21 -14.18 5.07
N SER A 186 -3.01 -13.06 4.36
CA SER A 186 -1.68 -12.68 3.87
C SER A 186 -0.71 -12.38 5.02
N ALA A 187 -1.18 -11.70 6.06
CA ALA A 187 -0.39 -11.46 7.27
C ALA A 187 0.05 -12.77 7.93
N GLU A 188 -0.83 -13.80 8.01
CA GLU A 188 -0.49 -15.13 8.53
C GLU A 188 0.64 -15.79 7.72
N HIS A 189 0.61 -15.66 6.39
CA HIS A 189 1.62 -16.29 5.52
C HIS A 189 3.00 -15.65 5.58
N VAL A 190 3.06 -14.36 5.88
CA VAL A 190 4.33 -13.61 5.93
C VAL A 190 5.04 -13.77 7.27
N LEU A 191 4.30 -14.14 8.31
CA LEU A 191 4.84 -14.28 9.67
C LEU A 191 5.52 -15.65 9.86
N PRO A 192 6.68 -15.70 10.57
CA PRO A 192 7.46 -16.93 10.71
C PRO A 192 6.69 -18.08 11.37
N ASN A 193 5.90 -17.81 12.40
CA ASN A 193 5.08 -18.81 13.10
C ASN A 193 3.58 -18.71 12.72
N GLY A 194 3.26 -18.07 11.59
CA GLY A 194 1.90 -17.97 11.08
C GLY A 194 0.93 -17.38 12.10
N LYS A 195 -0.14 -18.12 12.37
CA LYS A 195 -1.22 -17.71 13.31
C LYS A 195 -0.73 -17.40 14.73
N ASN A 196 0.31 -18.07 15.22
CA ASN A 196 0.81 -17.88 16.58
C ASN A 196 1.41 -16.49 16.78
N ASN A 197 1.93 -15.86 15.72
CA ASN A 197 2.43 -14.51 15.78
C ASN A 197 1.34 -13.45 15.61
N LEU A 198 0.10 -13.82 15.25
CA LEU A 198 -1.00 -12.88 15.19
C LEU A 198 -1.51 -12.55 16.60
N GLY A 199 -1.57 -11.28 16.89
CA GLY A 199 -2.19 -10.78 18.11
C GLY A 199 -3.67 -10.45 17.90
N LYS A 200 -4.07 -9.27 18.41
CA LYS A 200 -5.42 -8.75 18.20
C LYS A 200 -5.51 -8.03 16.88
N VAL A 201 -6.62 -8.21 16.21
CA VAL A 201 -6.97 -7.48 14.98
C VAL A 201 -8.00 -6.43 15.32
N TYR A 202 -7.79 -5.22 14.83
CA TYR A 202 -8.70 -4.10 15.02
C TYR A 202 -9.09 -3.51 13.69
N ILE A 203 -10.31 -2.99 13.63
CA ILE A 203 -10.77 -2.13 12.55
C ILE A 203 -11.07 -0.74 13.08
N LYS A 204 -10.84 0.26 12.26
CA LYS A 204 -11.20 1.65 12.54
C LYS A 204 -11.45 2.43 11.26
N SER A 205 -12.30 3.44 11.36
CA SER A 205 -12.36 4.51 10.37
C SER A 205 -11.33 5.60 10.71
N THR A 206 -11.02 6.47 9.76
CA THR A 206 -10.04 7.56 9.92
C THR A 206 -10.22 8.31 11.25
N MET A 207 -11.46 8.67 11.61
CA MET A 207 -11.78 9.49 12.79
C MET A 207 -12.54 8.73 13.88
N SER A 208 -12.77 7.42 13.75
CA SER A 208 -13.47 6.63 14.75
C SER A 208 -12.54 6.03 15.81
N LYS A 209 -13.13 5.51 16.89
CA LYS A 209 -12.44 4.61 17.80
C LYS A 209 -12.22 3.25 17.15
N LYS A 210 -11.18 2.51 17.59
CA LYS A 210 -10.90 1.15 17.14
C LYS A 210 -11.89 0.16 17.73
N ILE A 211 -12.27 -0.84 16.93
CA ILE A 211 -13.09 -1.98 17.33
C ILE A 211 -12.25 -3.25 17.16
N ILE A 212 -12.42 -4.20 18.06
CA ILE A 212 -11.75 -5.52 18.00
C ILE A 212 -12.57 -6.42 17.07
N LEU A 213 -11.86 -7.15 16.20
CA LEU A 213 -12.43 -8.20 15.35
C LEU A 213 -12.42 -9.55 16.05
#